data_73ee61fd723ebe2ab6bbb65f6403be21
#
_entry.id   73ee61fd723ebe2ab6bbb65f6403be21
#
_cell.length_a   1.000
_cell.length_b   1.000
_cell.length_c   1.000
_cell.angle_alpha   90.00
_cell.angle_beta   90.00
_cell.angle_gamma   90.00
#
_symmetry.space_group_name_H-M   'P 1'
#
loop_
_entity.id
_entity.type
_entity.pdbx_description
1 polymer ?
#
loop_
_entity_poly.entity_id
_entity_poly.type
_entity_poly.pdbx_seq_one_letter_code
_entity_poly.pdbx_strand_id
1 'polypeptide(L)'
;MKLKEFQSHLQKEGIDLTFLVHPDPNLIYFIQMKPSFAFLLINPQSASLYLSKLDLPPSIKGISVIPFQKDWEKKIADPKVKKVGVNKNSISLLYAEKLQKLYPHAALVDISLTLDNLRIQKKPEEIAKISKACQITVNAFNKLVEEFSPAKFKTERDIAFFLERYMREHNAELAFPTIVASGKNSAIPHHVTSSQKLQKGFLQLDFGACYQNYCADMSRVLYLGKPTATEKEHYDLLHQAQVAAIKKVTLDLPYTHLDSVSRKILGKYSAQFIHSLGHGVGVEIHEQPAFSVEAKHTIKHNQIFTIEPGIYFPGKYGIRIEDTLLFNGKAKILTTARKDLVILS
;
A
#
# COMPACT_ATOMS: atom_id res chain seq x y z
N MET A 1 -0.19 -12.28 12.87
CA MET A 1 1.24 -11.90 12.99
C MET A 1 2.15 -13.12 12.89
N LYS A 2 3.25 -13.07 12.13
CA LYS A 2 4.13 -14.21 11.83
C LYS A 2 5.42 -14.23 12.64
N LEU A 3 5.35 -13.88 13.96
CA LEU A 3 6.54 -13.78 14.81
C LEU A 3 7.31 -15.10 14.88
N LYS A 4 6.63 -16.23 15.12
CA LYS A 4 7.27 -17.55 15.22
C LYS A 4 7.92 -17.99 13.91
N GLU A 5 7.28 -17.69 12.77
CA GLU A 5 7.82 -17.96 11.44
C GLU A 5 9.11 -17.17 11.22
N PHE A 6 9.12 -15.88 11.60
CA PHE A 6 10.30 -15.03 11.51
C PHE A 6 11.41 -15.49 12.45
N GLN A 7 11.11 -15.85 13.70
CA GLN A 7 12.06 -16.39 14.66
C GLN A 7 12.73 -17.68 14.15
N SER A 8 11.95 -18.57 13.53
CA SER A 8 12.48 -19.80 12.92
C SER A 8 13.43 -19.50 11.76
N HIS A 9 13.14 -18.46 10.96
CA HIS A 9 14.02 -18.00 9.90
C HIS A 9 15.34 -17.46 10.48
N LEU A 10 15.29 -16.62 11.53
CA LEU A 10 16.50 -16.11 12.19
C LEU A 10 17.40 -17.25 12.69
N GLN A 11 16.80 -18.27 13.30
CA GLN A 11 17.52 -19.44 13.77
C GLN A 11 18.21 -20.19 12.63
N LYS A 12 17.52 -20.39 11.50
CA LYS A 12 18.05 -21.07 10.31
C LYS A 12 19.22 -20.32 9.70
N GLU A 13 19.14 -19.00 9.61
CA GLU A 13 20.19 -18.14 9.01
C GLU A 13 21.32 -17.79 10.00
N GLY A 14 21.21 -18.24 11.26
CA GLY A 14 22.17 -17.94 12.32
C GLY A 14 22.25 -16.45 12.62
N ILE A 15 21.11 -15.74 12.57
CA ILE A 15 20.98 -14.33 12.94
C ILE A 15 20.64 -14.28 14.42
N ASP A 16 21.52 -13.69 15.22
CA ASP A 16 21.39 -13.67 16.67
C ASP A 16 20.31 -12.70 17.14
N LEU A 17 20.19 -11.56 16.46
CA LEU A 17 19.31 -10.47 16.84
C LEU A 17 18.82 -9.72 15.59
N THR A 18 17.57 -9.27 15.62
CA THR A 18 17.02 -8.31 14.65
C THR A 18 16.66 -7.01 15.37
N PHE A 19 16.99 -5.88 14.77
CA PHE A 19 16.66 -4.56 15.25
C PHE A 19 15.74 -3.83 14.25
N LEU A 20 14.51 -3.57 14.66
CA LEU A 20 13.54 -2.77 13.91
C LEU A 20 13.23 -1.51 14.72
N VAL A 21 13.30 -0.34 14.11
CA VAL A 21 13.09 0.95 14.77
C VAL A 21 12.08 1.79 14.02
N HIS A 22 11.20 2.51 14.76
CA HIS A 22 10.25 3.44 14.16
C HIS A 22 10.97 4.46 13.23
N PRO A 23 10.44 4.72 12.02
CA PRO A 23 9.13 4.34 11.47
C PRO A 23 9.09 3.07 10.59
N ASP A 24 9.91 2.04 10.84
CA ASP A 24 9.92 0.81 10.05
C ASP A 24 8.51 0.18 9.98
N PRO A 25 7.95 -0.08 8.79
CA PRO A 25 6.64 -0.70 8.63
C PRO A 25 6.55 -2.11 9.22
N ASN A 26 7.67 -2.83 9.26
CA ASN A 26 7.73 -4.16 9.87
C ASN A 26 7.61 -4.09 11.39
N LEU A 27 8.09 -3.01 12.03
CA LEU A 27 7.79 -2.74 13.43
C LEU A 27 6.26 -2.66 13.62
N ILE A 28 5.57 -1.81 12.83
CA ILE A 28 4.11 -1.64 12.87
C ILE A 28 3.40 -2.98 12.62
N TYR A 29 3.88 -3.77 11.65
CA TYR A 29 3.37 -5.12 11.37
C TYR A 29 3.41 -6.04 12.60
N PHE A 30 4.53 -6.07 13.32
CA PHE A 30 4.67 -6.92 14.51
C PHE A 30 3.90 -6.41 15.72
N ILE A 31 3.87 -5.09 15.95
CA ILE A 31 3.25 -4.52 17.16
C ILE A 31 1.81 -4.04 16.97
N GLN A 32 1.32 -3.98 15.72
CA GLN A 32 -0.05 -3.61 15.35
C GLN A 32 -0.46 -2.20 15.84
N MET A 33 0.49 -1.31 16.05
CA MET A 33 0.27 0.10 16.40
C MET A 33 1.30 1.00 15.75
N LYS A 34 0.99 2.29 15.63
CA LYS A 34 1.95 3.34 15.24
C LYS A 34 2.43 4.02 16.52
N PRO A 35 3.63 3.74 17.02
CA PRO A 35 4.15 4.37 18.23
C PRO A 35 4.67 5.78 17.92
N SER A 36 4.75 6.64 18.93
CA SER A 36 5.48 7.91 18.84
C SER A 36 6.98 7.68 18.72
N PHE A 37 7.51 6.68 19.43
CA PHE A 37 8.84 6.11 19.27
C PHE A 37 8.91 4.72 19.86
N ALA A 38 9.50 3.79 19.12
CA ALA A 38 9.81 2.45 19.61
C ALA A 38 10.93 1.80 18.80
N PHE A 39 11.54 0.79 19.39
CA PHE A 39 12.28 -0.23 18.63
C PHE A 39 11.94 -1.62 19.16
N LEU A 40 12.04 -2.60 18.28
CA LEU A 40 11.72 -4.00 18.54
C LEU A 40 12.98 -4.84 18.31
N LEU A 41 13.36 -5.57 19.34
CA LEU A 41 14.40 -6.59 19.27
C LEU A 41 13.74 -7.95 19.13
N ILE A 42 14.14 -8.73 18.15
CA ILE A 42 13.69 -10.11 17.94
C ILE A 42 14.90 -10.99 17.83
N ASN A 43 14.99 -11.99 18.68
CA ASN A 43 15.94 -13.08 18.55
C ASN A 43 15.20 -14.41 18.32
N PRO A 44 15.86 -15.53 18.04
CA PRO A 44 15.20 -16.81 17.79
C PRO A 44 14.25 -17.29 18.90
N GLN A 45 14.44 -16.85 20.15
CA GLN A 45 13.68 -17.33 21.31
C GLN A 45 12.69 -16.30 21.86
N SER A 46 12.99 -15.00 21.75
CA SER A 46 12.24 -13.93 22.39
C SER A 46 12.05 -12.71 21.50
N ALA A 47 11.14 -11.84 21.90
CA ALA A 47 10.97 -10.53 21.29
C ALA A 47 10.67 -9.50 22.39
N SER A 48 11.32 -8.33 22.31
CA SER A 48 11.22 -7.24 23.29
C SER A 48 10.98 -5.92 22.57
N LEU A 49 9.85 -5.29 22.87
CA LEU A 49 9.46 -3.97 22.39
C LEU A 49 9.88 -2.91 23.41
N TYR A 50 10.78 -2.03 23.04
CA TYR A 50 11.13 -0.84 23.82
C TYR A 50 10.26 0.31 23.35
N LEU A 51 9.30 0.71 24.18
CA LEU A 51 8.25 1.65 23.83
C LEU A 51 8.39 2.97 24.60
N SER A 52 8.17 4.10 23.94
CA SER A 52 8.07 5.41 24.58
C SER A 52 7.02 5.39 25.70
N LYS A 53 7.32 6.08 26.80
CA LYS A 53 6.36 6.27 27.90
C LYS A 53 5.16 7.16 27.52
N LEU A 54 5.20 7.79 26.34
CA LEU A 54 4.10 8.60 25.81
C LEU A 54 3.01 7.75 25.16
N ASP A 55 3.33 6.48 24.89
CA ASP A 55 2.41 5.54 24.24
C ASP A 55 1.82 4.55 25.24
N LEU A 56 0.57 4.14 25.00
CA LEU A 56 -0.05 3.06 25.78
C LEU A 56 0.55 1.72 25.36
N PRO A 57 1.02 0.89 26.31
CA PRO A 57 1.62 -0.39 25.99
C PRO A 57 0.60 -1.36 25.36
N PRO A 58 0.88 -1.89 24.16
CA PRO A 58 0.01 -2.88 23.55
C PRO A 58 0.16 -4.25 24.23
N SER A 59 -0.93 -5.00 24.27
CA SER A 59 -0.87 -6.43 24.66
C SER A 59 -0.64 -7.29 23.42
N ILE A 60 0.58 -7.77 23.24
CA ILE A 60 0.97 -8.56 22.05
C ILE A 60 1.52 -9.91 22.48
N LYS A 61 0.87 -10.97 22.03
CA LYS A 61 1.31 -12.34 22.35
C LYS A 61 2.74 -12.60 21.85
N GLY A 62 3.63 -12.94 22.79
CA GLY A 62 5.01 -13.31 22.48
C GLY A 62 5.98 -12.14 22.35
N ILE A 63 5.55 -10.91 22.67
CA ILE A 63 6.41 -9.73 22.73
C ILE A 63 6.32 -9.14 24.14
N SER A 64 7.46 -9.00 24.82
CA SER A 64 7.57 -8.31 26.11
C SER A 64 7.68 -6.82 25.87
N VAL A 65 6.87 -6.01 26.56
CA VAL A 65 6.90 -4.55 26.44
C VAL A 65 7.73 -3.96 27.56
N ILE A 66 8.74 -3.15 27.21
CA ILE A 66 9.70 -2.55 28.12
C ILE A 66 9.63 -1.02 27.91
N PRO A 67 9.43 -0.22 28.97
CA PRO A 67 9.50 1.23 28.84
C PRO A 67 10.86 1.68 28.30
N PHE A 68 10.87 2.51 27.25
CA PHE A 68 12.09 3.08 26.69
C PHE A 68 12.82 3.95 27.72
N GLN A 69 14.12 3.79 27.81
CA GLN A 69 15.01 4.54 28.69
C GLN A 69 16.22 5.05 27.90
N LYS A 70 16.82 6.18 28.34
CA LYS A 70 17.94 6.81 27.64
C LYS A 70 19.18 5.93 27.54
N ASP A 71 19.38 5.02 28.52
CA ASP A 71 20.50 4.09 28.60
C ASP A 71 20.21 2.71 27.95
N TRP A 72 19.27 2.65 27.03
CA TRP A 72 18.82 1.42 26.36
C TRP A 72 19.99 0.64 25.73
N GLU A 73 20.99 1.33 25.20
CA GLU A 73 22.17 0.72 24.58
C GLU A 73 22.90 -0.23 25.55
N LYS A 74 23.05 0.17 26.82
CA LYS A 74 23.66 -0.67 27.85
C LYS A 74 22.84 -1.91 28.18
N LYS A 75 21.52 -1.83 28.00
CA LYS A 75 20.59 -2.93 28.35
C LYS A 75 20.48 -4.00 27.29
N ILE A 76 20.83 -3.68 26.04
CA ILE A 76 20.77 -4.63 24.94
C ILE A 76 22.15 -5.08 24.49
N ALA A 77 23.22 -4.50 25.02
CA ALA A 77 24.59 -4.89 24.71
C ALA A 77 24.84 -6.35 25.11
N ASP A 78 25.23 -7.16 24.15
CA ASP A 78 25.64 -8.56 24.37
C ASP A 78 26.85 -8.86 23.47
N PRO A 79 28.08 -9.09 24.06
CA PRO A 79 29.27 -9.34 23.29
C PRO A 79 29.26 -10.67 22.52
N LYS A 80 28.28 -11.54 22.79
CA LYS A 80 28.11 -12.83 22.10
C LYS A 80 27.42 -12.68 20.74
N VAL A 81 26.74 -11.55 20.49
CA VAL A 81 26.05 -11.28 19.23
C VAL A 81 27.06 -11.14 18.11
N LYS A 82 26.93 -11.97 17.07
CA LYS A 82 27.83 -12.01 15.89
C LYS A 82 27.11 -11.53 14.61
N LYS A 83 25.78 -11.63 14.55
CA LYS A 83 24.98 -11.19 13.40
C LYS A 83 23.75 -10.43 13.87
N VAL A 84 23.60 -9.18 13.42
CA VAL A 84 22.43 -8.36 13.65
C VAL A 84 21.69 -8.15 12.33
N GLY A 85 20.46 -8.66 12.26
CA GLY A 85 19.56 -8.42 11.14
C GLY A 85 18.99 -7.00 11.16
N VAL A 86 19.09 -6.30 10.05
CA VAL A 86 18.56 -4.94 9.87
C VAL A 86 17.76 -4.84 8.58
N ASN A 87 16.68 -4.06 8.61
CA ASN A 87 15.97 -3.67 7.40
C ASN A 87 16.72 -2.50 6.75
N LYS A 88 17.50 -2.77 5.71
CA LYS A 88 18.26 -1.72 5.01
C LYS A 88 17.37 -0.70 4.28
N ASN A 89 16.13 -1.04 3.97
CA ASN A 89 15.20 -0.12 3.32
C ASN A 89 14.67 0.96 4.28
N SER A 90 14.78 0.78 5.60
CA SER A 90 14.20 1.69 6.59
C SER A 90 15.14 2.14 7.68
N ILE A 91 16.20 1.38 8.00
CA ILE A 91 17.15 1.78 9.05
C ILE A 91 17.91 3.04 8.65
N SER A 92 17.95 4.04 9.53
CA SER A 92 18.79 5.20 9.29
C SER A 92 20.28 4.86 9.50
N LEU A 93 21.17 5.58 8.79
CA LEU A 93 22.61 5.46 8.97
C LEU A 93 23.01 5.65 10.44
N LEU A 94 22.38 6.59 11.14
CA LEU A 94 22.60 6.83 12.57
C LEU A 94 22.40 5.56 13.43
N TYR A 95 21.33 4.82 13.19
CA TYR A 95 21.05 3.58 13.94
C TYR A 95 21.97 2.45 13.50
N ALA A 96 22.34 2.37 12.24
CA ALA A 96 23.30 1.39 11.76
C ALA A 96 24.69 1.60 12.42
N GLU A 97 25.16 2.85 12.50
CA GLU A 97 26.41 3.21 13.19
C GLU A 97 26.35 2.93 14.70
N LYS A 98 25.21 3.22 15.34
CA LYS A 98 25.00 2.89 16.77
C LYS A 98 25.07 1.38 17.02
N LEU A 99 24.42 0.59 16.18
CA LEU A 99 24.48 -0.88 16.26
C LEU A 99 25.89 -1.39 16.06
N GLN A 100 26.65 -0.83 15.11
CA GLN A 100 28.05 -1.23 14.87
C GLN A 100 28.96 -0.89 16.06
N LYS A 101 28.71 0.24 16.75
CA LYS A 101 29.42 0.57 18.00
C LYS A 101 29.03 -0.32 19.16
N LEU A 102 27.75 -0.70 19.25
CA LEU A 102 27.21 -1.54 20.32
C LEU A 102 27.65 -3.01 20.16
N TYR A 103 27.75 -3.47 18.93
CA TYR A 103 28.14 -4.82 18.54
C TYR A 103 29.38 -4.77 17.61
N PRO A 104 30.56 -4.39 18.10
CA PRO A 104 31.70 -4.08 17.25
C PRO A 104 32.21 -5.28 16.44
N HIS A 105 31.93 -6.50 16.89
CA HIS A 105 32.33 -7.75 16.23
C HIS A 105 31.18 -8.40 15.44
N ALA A 106 30.01 -7.79 15.41
CA ALA A 106 28.86 -8.34 14.69
C ALA A 106 28.81 -7.83 13.25
N ALA A 107 28.41 -8.72 12.35
CA ALA A 107 28.00 -8.33 11.00
C ALA A 107 26.56 -7.80 10.99
N LEU A 108 26.32 -6.65 10.35
CA LEU A 108 24.98 -6.19 10.03
C LEU A 108 24.49 -6.91 8.77
N VAL A 109 23.47 -7.74 8.91
CA VAL A 109 22.90 -8.58 7.83
C VAL A 109 21.62 -7.96 7.31
N ASP A 110 21.52 -7.81 6.00
CA ASP A 110 20.29 -7.35 5.36
C ASP A 110 19.19 -8.41 5.41
N ILE A 111 18.08 -8.07 6.03
CA ILE A 111 16.88 -8.92 6.12
C ILE A 111 15.65 -8.28 5.48
N SER A 112 15.85 -7.23 4.69
CA SER A 112 14.73 -6.48 4.06
C SER A 112 13.82 -7.41 3.26
N LEU A 113 14.39 -8.22 2.37
CA LEU A 113 13.64 -9.17 1.55
C LEU A 113 12.90 -10.24 2.39
N THR A 114 13.49 -10.68 3.50
CA THR A 114 12.83 -11.63 4.41
C THR A 114 11.61 -11.03 5.06
N LEU A 115 11.72 -9.78 5.52
CA LEU A 115 10.60 -9.04 6.12
C LEU A 115 9.50 -8.77 5.11
N ASP A 116 9.84 -8.38 3.89
CA ASP A 116 8.90 -8.16 2.80
C ASP A 116 8.14 -9.44 2.46
N ASN A 117 8.85 -10.55 2.26
CA ASN A 117 8.27 -11.85 1.96
C ASN A 117 7.32 -12.34 3.08
N LEU A 118 7.60 -11.99 4.33
CA LEU A 118 6.73 -12.33 5.46
C LEU A 118 5.33 -11.71 5.33
N ARG A 119 5.20 -10.55 4.67
CA ARG A 119 3.95 -9.80 4.52
C ARG A 119 3.18 -10.09 3.23
N ILE A 120 3.80 -10.74 2.24
CA ILE A 120 3.18 -11.02 0.92
C ILE A 120 1.87 -11.78 1.08
N GLN A 121 1.88 -12.91 1.81
CA GLN A 121 0.69 -13.73 2.07
C GLN A 121 0.02 -13.28 3.37
N LYS A 122 -1.19 -12.77 3.27
CA LYS A 122 -1.95 -12.22 4.39
C LYS A 122 -2.60 -13.32 5.23
N LYS A 123 -2.65 -13.13 6.53
CA LYS A 123 -3.46 -13.95 7.44
C LYS A 123 -4.93 -13.52 7.39
N PRO A 124 -5.88 -14.37 7.84
CA PRO A 124 -7.30 -14.04 7.85
C PRO A 124 -7.63 -12.72 8.54
N GLU A 125 -6.98 -12.40 9.66
CA GLU A 125 -7.16 -11.14 10.38
C GLU A 125 -6.66 -9.92 9.60
N GLU A 126 -5.59 -10.05 8.80
CA GLU A 126 -5.08 -9.01 7.92
C GLU A 126 -6.03 -8.78 6.74
N ILE A 127 -6.50 -9.87 6.12
CA ILE A 127 -7.50 -9.84 5.04
C ILE A 127 -8.77 -9.12 5.50
N ALA A 128 -9.24 -9.39 6.73
CA ALA A 128 -10.43 -8.74 7.28
C ALA A 128 -10.24 -7.22 7.41
N LYS A 129 -9.07 -6.76 7.89
CA LYS A 129 -8.75 -5.34 8.04
C LYS A 129 -8.64 -4.64 6.70
N ILE A 130 -7.94 -5.23 5.72
CA ILE A 130 -7.83 -4.68 4.36
C ILE A 130 -9.20 -4.64 3.68
N SER A 131 -10.00 -5.70 3.82
CA SER A 131 -11.37 -5.72 3.28
C SER A 131 -12.24 -4.61 3.89
N LYS A 132 -12.08 -4.32 5.19
CA LYS A 132 -12.78 -3.20 5.84
C LYS A 132 -12.30 -1.84 5.33
N ALA A 133 -11.00 -1.66 5.13
CA ALA A 133 -10.43 -0.46 4.51
C ALA A 133 -10.99 -0.25 3.10
N CYS A 134 -11.00 -1.30 2.26
CA CYS A 134 -11.60 -1.27 0.92
C CYS A 134 -13.08 -0.89 0.95
N GLN A 135 -13.85 -1.45 1.90
CA GLN A 135 -15.27 -1.12 2.03
C GLN A 135 -15.49 0.36 2.38
N ILE A 136 -14.67 0.91 3.30
CA ILE A 136 -14.75 2.34 3.67
C ILE A 136 -14.43 3.20 2.44
N THR A 137 -13.39 2.87 1.68
CA THR A 137 -13.00 3.55 0.45
C THR A 137 -14.12 3.54 -0.59
N VAL A 138 -14.72 2.36 -0.84
CA VAL A 138 -15.87 2.20 -1.76
C VAL A 138 -17.06 3.05 -1.33
N ASN A 139 -17.38 3.05 -0.04
CA ASN A 139 -18.51 3.82 0.48
C ASN A 139 -18.26 5.33 0.37
N ALA A 140 -17.02 5.80 0.58
CA ALA A 140 -16.65 7.21 0.38
C ALA A 140 -16.89 7.64 -1.08
N PHE A 141 -16.48 6.81 -2.05
CA PHE A 141 -16.74 7.05 -3.46
C PHE A 141 -18.23 7.11 -3.78
N ASN A 142 -18.99 6.11 -3.34
CA ASN A 142 -20.42 6.06 -3.60
C ASN A 142 -21.14 7.29 -3.03
N LYS A 143 -20.74 7.72 -1.82
CA LYS A 143 -21.28 8.90 -1.17
C LYS A 143 -20.92 10.19 -1.92
N LEU A 144 -19.71 10.29 -2.46
CA LEU A 144 -19.30 11.39 -3.33
C LEU A 144 -20.20 11.46 -4.57
N VAL A 145 -20.40 10.33 -5.25
CA VAL A 145 -21.24 10.28 -6.47
C VAL A 145 -22.70 10.66 -6.17
N GLU A 146 -23.23 10.19 -5.04
CA GLU A 146 -24.58 10.50 -4.60
C GLU A 146 -24.78 12.01 -4.30
N GLU A 147 -23.80 12.62 -3.64
CA GLU A 147 -23.89 14.00 -3.16
C GLU A 147 -23.23 15.03 -4.09
N PHE A 148 -22.72 14.59 -5.24
CA PHE A 148 -22.03 15.52 -6.13
C PHE A 148 -22.98 16.60 -6.65
N SER A 149 -22.56 17.85 -6.49
CA SER A 149 -23.17 18.99 -7.19
C SER A 149 -22.10 20.07 -7.44
N PRO A 150 -22.19 20.83 -8.55
CA PRO A 150 -21.25 21.93 -8.84
C PRO A 150 -21.29 23.06 -7.78
N ALA A 151 -22.38 23.19 -7.05
CA ALA A 151 -22.50 24.15 -5.95
C ALA A 151 -21.67 23.73 -4.74
N LYS A 152 -21.60 22.41 -4.45
CA LYS A 152 -20.86 21.83 -3.32
C LYS A 152 -19.39 21.63 -3.62
N PHE A 153 -19.05 21.12 -4.80
CA PHE A 153 -17.69 20.77 -5.20
C PHE A 153 -17.21 21.69 -6.31
N LYS A 154 -16.39 22.67 -5.98
CA LYS A 154 -15.88 23.69 -6.91
C LYS A 154 -14.44 23.45 -7.33
N THR A 155 -13.65 22.79 -6.46
CA THR A 155 -12.23 22.55 -6.62
C THR A 155 -11.88 21.08 -6.40
N GLU A 156 -10.69 20.67 -6.86
CA GLU A 156 -10.16 19.32 -6.58
C GLU A 156 -10.07 19.08 -5.07
N ARG A 157 -9.67 20.10 -4.31
CA ARG A 157 -9.53 20.03 -2.85
C ARG A 157 -10.85 19.81 -2.12
N ASP A 158 -11.97 20.36 -2.63
CA ASP A 158 -13.28 20.14 -2.02
C ASP A 158 -13.66 18.65 -2.05
N ILE A 159 -13.35 17.99 -3.17
CA ILE A 159 -13.60 16.54 -3.33
C ILE A 159 -12.65 15.73 -2.42
N ALA A 160 -11.36 16.08 -2.40
CA ALA A 160 -10.39 15.40 -1.54
C ALA A 160 -10.82 15.48 -0.07
N PHE A 161 -11.14 16.67 0.43
CA PHE A 161 -11.59 16.86 1.81
C PHE A 161 -12.88 16.08 2.13
N PHE A 162 -13.79 15.99 1.17
CA PHE A 162 -15.00 15.17 1.35
C PHE A 162 -14.67 13.69 1.55
N LEU A 163 -13.83 13.13 0.67
CA LEU A 163 -13.40 11.72 0.75
C LEU A 163 -12.63 11.44 2.03
N GLU A 164 -11.67 12.30 2.36
CA GLU A 164 -10.82 12.18 3.55
C GLU A 164 -11.64 12.28 4.85
N ARG A 165 -12.57 13.25 4.90
CA ARG A 165 -13.49 13.39 6.03
C ARG A 165 -14.34 12.14 6.20
N TYR A 166 -14.93 11.61 5.12
CA TYR A 166 -15.72 10.39 5.18
C TYR A 166 -14.93 9.21 5.76
N MET A 167 -13.70 9.00 5.29
CA MET A 167 -12.85 7.92 5.79
C MET A 167 -12.55 8.08 7.29
N ARG A 168 -12.24 9.29 7.76
CA ARG A 168 -11.99 9.58 9.18
C ARG A 168 -13.22 9.40 10.07
N GLU A 169 -14.38 9.83 9.61
CA GLU A 169 -15.68 9.62 10.30
C GLU A 169 -16.01 8.11 10.46
N HIS A 170 -15.39 7.26 9.61
CA HIS A 170 -15.54 5.80 9.69
C HIS A 170 -14.34 5.09 10.36
N ASN A 171 -13.63 5.80 11.24
CA ASN A 171 -12.50 5.30 12.03
C ASN A 171 -11.34 4.76 11.18
N ALA A 172 -11.07 5.37 10.04
CA ALA A 172 -9.92 5.08 9.21
C ALA A 172 -9.06 6.32 9.00
N GLU A 173 -7.74 6.14 8.96
CA GLU A 173 -6.81 7.13 8.48
C GLU A 173 -6.71 7.07 6.96
N LEU A 174 -5.95 8.00 6.36
CA LEU A 174 -5.63 7.94 4.94
C LEU A 174 -4.49 6.95 4.70
N ALA A 175 -4.60 6.13 3.66
CA ALA A 175 -3.52 5.25 3.23
C ALA A 175 -2.37 6.07 2.60
N PHE A 176 -2.74 7.14 1.88
CA PHE A 176 -1.83 8.09 1.23
C PHE A 176 -2.57 9.42 0.98
N PRO A 177 -1.87 10.50 0.58
CA PRO A 177 -2.52 11.75 0.21
C PRO A 177 -3.48 11.55 -0.97
N THR A 178 -4.74 11.90 -0.79
CA THR A 178 -5.80 11.74 -1.80
C THR A 178 -5.48 12.52 -3.07
N ILE A 179 -5.48 11.85 -4.22
CA ILE A 179 -5.30 12.45 -5.54
C ILE A 179 -6.66 12.72 -6.16
N VAL A 180 -6.92 13.99 -6.45
CA VAL A 180 -8.05 14.44 -7.25
C VAL A 180 -7.50 15.29 -8.39
N ALA A 181 -7.68 14.83 -9.62
CA ALA A 181 -7.11 15.48 -10.80
C ALA A 181 -8.18 15.66 -11.89
N SER A 182 -8.54 16.91 -12.19
CA SER A 182 -9.59 17.25 -13.14
C SER A 182 -9.05 17.76 -14.49
N GLY A 183 -9.70 17.40 -15.58
CA GLY A 183 -9.35 17.82 -16.94
C GLY A 183 -7.89 17.47 -17.28
N LYS A 184 -7.09 18.46 -17.68
CA LYS A 184 -5.68 18.28 -18.05
C LYS A 184 -4.77 17.82 -16.90
N ASN A 185 -5.16 18.07 -15.63
CA ASN A 185 -4.40 17.64 -14.47
C ASN A 185 -4.37 16.11 -14.37
N SER A 186 -5.40 15.42 -14.85
CA SER A 186 -5.45 13.96 -14.86
C SER A 186 -4.37 13.31 -15.74
N ALA A 187 -3.73 14.08 -16.65
CA ALA A 187 -2.59 13.60 -17.43
C ALA A 187 -1.33 13.33 -16.58
N ILE A 188 -1.33 13.75 -15.31
CA ILE A 188 -0.22 13.57 -14.37
C ILE A 188 -0.61 12.47 -13.38
N PRO A 189 -0.01 11.26 -13.45
CA PRO A 189 -0.39 10.12 -12.59
C PRO A 189 -0.39 10.45 -11.09
N HIS A 190 0.66 11.13 -10.62
CA HIS A 190 0.80 11.57 -9.23
C HIS A 190 0.55 13.08 -9.08
N HIS A 191 -0.59 13.54 -9.62
CA HIS A 191 -1.00 14.94 -9.48
C HIS A 191 -1.14 15.34 -8.02
N VAL A 192 -0.63 16.51 -7.66
CA VAL A 192 -0.84 17.07 -6.32
C VAL A 192 -2.16 17.83 -6.30
N THR A 193 -3.13 17.30 -5.57
CA THR A 193 -4.46 17.89 -5.41
C THR A 193 -4.38 19.35 -4.96
N SER A 194 -5.06 20.23 -5.69
CA SER A 194 -4.94 21.67 -5.54
C SER A 194 -6.28 22.38 -5.33
N SER A 195 -6.24 23.69 -5.08
CA SER A 195 -7.42 24.56 -5.05
C SER A 195 -7.88 25.02 -6.44
N GLN A 196 -7.35 24.42 -7.51
CA GLN A 196 -7.83 24.72 -8.86
C GLN A 196 -9.28 24.31 -9.01
N LYS A 197 -10.05 25.14 -9.74
CA LYS A 197 -11.44 24.85 -10.07
C LYS A 197 -11.52 23.59 -10.91
N LEU A 198 -12.55 22.79 -10.67
CA LEU A 198 -12.82 21.60 -11.48
C LEU A 198 -12.92 21.98 -12.96
N GLN A 199 -12.24 21.22 -13.80
CA GLN A 199 -12.20 21.39 -15.24
C GLN A 199 -13.10 20.37 -15.92
N LYS A 200 -13.70 20.75 -17.06
CA LYS A 200 -14.40 19.79 -17.92
C LYS A 200 -13.45 18.67 -18.36
N GLY A 201 -13.97 17.46 -18.46
CA GLY A 201 -13.22 16.27 -18.85
C GLY A 201 -13.17 15.21 -17.75
N PHE A 202 -12.21 14.34 -17.82
CA PHE A 202 -12.01 13.31 -16.81
C PHE A 202 -11.67 13.92 -15.45
N LEU A 203 -12.26 13.35 -14.43
CA LEU A 203 -11.98 13.61 -13.02
C LEU A 203 -11.44 12.31 -12.43
N GLN A 204 -10.12 12.21 -12.37
CA GLN A 204 -9.39 11.09 -11.78
C GLN A 204 -9.41 11.23 -10.27
N LEU A 205 -9.83 10.18 -9.59
CA LEU A 205 -9.78 10.02 -8.14
C LEU A 205 -8.88 8.83 -7.82
N ASP A 206 -7.92 9.02 -6.92
CA ASP A 206 -7.07 7.95 -6.42
C ASP A 206 -6.88 8.15 -4.92
N PHE A 207 -7.40 7.22 -4.13
CA PHE A 207 -7.47 7.34 -2.68
C PHE A 207 -7.75 6.00 -2.02
N GLY A 208 -7.36 5.91 -0.75
CA GLY A 208 -7.56 4.72 0.06
C GLY A 208 -7.65 5.01 1.53
N ALA A 209 -8.48 4.25 2.23
CA ALA A 209 -8.56 4.23 3.68
C ALA A 209 -7.44 3.36 4.28
N CYS A 210 -6.96 3.72 5.47
CA CYS A 210 -6.10 2.88 6.29
C CYS A 210 -6.85 2.52 7.57
N TYR A 211 -7.31 1.28 7.67
CA TYR A 211 -8.06 0.79 8.82
C TYR A 211 -7.21 -0.14 9.68
N GLN A 212 -7.02 0.24 10.94
CA GLN A 212 -6.18 -0.53 11.89
C GLN A 212 -4.79 -0.87 11.31
N ASN A 213 -4.12 0.13 10.71
CA ASN A 213 -2.81 0.06 10.06
C ASN A 213 -2.75 -0.75 8.75
N TYR A 214 -3.87 -1.11 8.15
CA TYR A 214 -3.91 -1.78 6.85
C TYR A 214 -4.58 -0.90 5.81
N CYS A 215 -3.89 -0.75 4.67
CA CYS A 215 -4.27 0.14 3.59
C CYS A 215 -5.26 -0.51 2.62
N ALA A 216 -6.04 0.34 1.96
CA ALA A 216 -6.77 0.07 0.73
C ALA A 216 -6.27 1.01 -0.36
N ASP A 217 -6.49 0.64 -1.62
CA ASP A 217 -6.16 1.44 -2.79
C ASP A 217 -7.26 1.32 -3.83
N MET A 218 -7.67 2.46 -4.41
CA MET A 218 -8.70 2.48 -5.43
C MET A 218 -8.62 3.74 -6.29
N SER A 219 -8.45 3.55 -7.60
CA SER A 219 -8.64 4.62 -8.57
C SER A 219 -9.98 4.50 -9.29
N ARG A 220 -10.69 5.62 -9.40
CA ARG A 220 -11.93 5.75 -10.18
C ARG A 220 -11.92 7.02 -11.01
N VAL A 221 -12.67 6.98 -12.10
CA VAL A 221 -12.79 8.11 -13.01
C VAL A 221 -14.25 8.51 -13.14
N LEU A 222 -14.52 9.79 -12.94
CA LEU A 222 -15.79 10.44 -13.25
C LEU A 222 -15.57 11.35 -14.46
N TYR A 223 -16.64 11.91 -15.04
CA TYR A 223 -16.52 12.84 -16.15
C TYR A 223 -17.37 14.09 -15.92
N LEU A 224 -16.75 15.25 -16.04
CA LEU A 224 -17.44 16.55 -15.90
C LEU A 224 -17.86 17.08 -17.28
N GLY A 225 -19.15 17.14 -17.54
CA GLY A 225 -19.74 17.56 -18.79
C GLY A 225 -19.98 16.38 -19.75
N LYS A 226 -19.87 16.60 -21.07
CA LYS A 226 -20.15 15.58 -22.10
C LYS A 226 -18.83 15.07 -22.71
N PRO A 227 -18.52 13.75 -22.60
CA PRO A 227 -17.33 13.18 -23.22
C PRO A 227 -17.45 13.14 -24.76
N THR A 228 -16.30 13.25 -25.42
CA THR A 228 -16.19 12.99 -26.86
C THR A 228 -16.22 11.47 -27.11
N ALA A 229 -16.44 11.08 -28.37
CA ALA A 229 -16.40 9.66 -28.78
C ALA A 229 -15.03 9.04 -28.49
N THR A 230 -13.94 9.76 -28.76
CA THR A 230 -12.56 9.31 -28.50
C THR A 230 -12.27 9.11 -27.00
N GLU A 231 -12.71 10.04 -26.15
CA GLU A 231 -12.54 9.91 -24.70
C GLU A 231 -13.28 8.70 -24.15
N LYS A 232 -14.50 8.47 -24.65
CA LYS A 232 -15.28 7.28 -24.27
C LYS A 232 -14.62 5.99 -24.77
N GLU A 233 -14.12 5.96 -26.00
CA GLU A 233 -13.36 4.82 -26.54
C GLU A 233 -12.13 4.51 -25.67
N HIS A 234 -11.34 5.53 -25.26
CA HIS A 234 -10.18 5.35 -24.39
C HIS A 234 -10.56 4.79 -23.01
N TYR A 235 -11.66 5.28 -22.44
CA TYR A 235 -12.16 4.77 -21.16
C TYR A 235 -12.57 3.30 -21.27
N ASP A 236 -13.38 2.97 -22.28
CA ASP A 236 -13.87 1.61 -22.50
C ASP A 236 -12.72 0.63 -22.76
N LEU A 237 -11.72 1.04 -23.55
CA LEU A 237 -10.52 0.23 -23.83
C LEU A 237 -9.71 -0.03 -22.55
N LEU A 238 -9.49 1.01 -21.72
CA LEU A 238 -8.79 0.86 -20.47
C LEU A 238 -9.52 -0.07 -19.50
N HIS A 239 -10.84 0.06 -19.39
CA HIS A 239 -11.66 -0.83 -18.58
C HIS A 239 -11.58 -2.28 -19.08
N GLN A 240 -11.62 -2.51 -20.39
CA GLN A 240 -11.41 -3.84 -20.96
C GLN A 240 -10.02 -4.40 -20.62
N ALA A 241 -8.96 -3.58 -20.66
CA ALA A 241 -7.61 -3.99 -20.28
C ALA A 241 -7.53 -4.45 -18.82
N GLN A 242 -8.16 -3.70 -17.90
CA GLN A 242 -8.25 -4.08 -16.49
C GLN A 242 -9.01 -5.40 -16.30
N VAL A 243 -10.20 -5.50 -16.87
CA VAL A 243 -11.04 -6.71 -16.77
C VAL A 243 -10.33 -7.92 -17.33
N ALA A 244 -9.61 -7.78 -18.45
CA ALA A 244 -8.84 -8.87 -19.07
C ALA A 244 -7.72 -9.35 -18.17
N ALA A 245 -6.96 -8.43 -17.52
CA ALA A 245 -5.92 -8.80 -16.56
C ALA A 245 -6.51 -9.51 -15.34
N ILE A 246 -7.59 -9.00 -14.74
CA ILE A 246 -8.26 -9.61 -13.58
C ILE A 246 -8.73 -11.02 -13.89
N LYS A 247 -9.31 -11.26 -15.06
CA LYS A 247 -9.76 -12.60 -15.50
C LYS A 247 -8.63 -13.60 -15.67
N LYS A 248 -7.39 -13.16 -15.86
CA LYS A 248 -6.21 -14.02 -15.99
C LYS A 248 -5.55 -14.36 -14.66
N VAL A 249 -5.95 -13.72 -13.56
CA VAL A 249 -5.40 -14.00 -12.24
C VAL A 249 -5.65 -15.45 -11.84
N THR A 250 -4.57 -16.24 -11.74
CA THR A 250 -4.60 -17.64 -11.33
C THR A 250 -3.36 -18.00 -10.53
N LEU A 251 -3.42 -19.11 -9.80
CA LEU A 251 -2.30 -19.59 -8.99
C LEU A 251 -1.05 -19.79 -9.86
N ASP A 252 0.10 -19.43 -9.29
CA ASP A 252 1.44 -19.56 -9.89
C ASP A 252 1.69 -18.76 -11.17
N LEU A 253 0.74 -17.92 -11.59
CA LEU A 253 0.93 -17.06 -12.74
C LEU A 253 1.96 -15.95 -12.39
N PRO A 254 2.97 -15.70 -13.25
CA PRO A 254 3.86 -14.55 -13.07
C PRO A 254 3.08 -13.23 -13.20
N TYR A 255 3.37 -12.26 -12.33
CA TYR A 255 2.73 -10.93 -12.40
C TYR A 255 3.00 -10.19 -13.70
N THR A 256 4.19 -10.39 -14.29
CA THR A 256 4.56 -9.84 -15.61
C THR A 256 3.61 -10.25 -16.71
N HIS A 257 2.96 -11.45 -16.59
CA HIS A 257 1.97 -11.88 -17.55
C HIS A 257 0.72 -11.01 -17.51
N LEU A 258 0.27 -10.58 -16.33
CA LEU A 258 -0.91 -9.71 -16.20
C LEU A 258 -0.65 -8.33 -16.84
N ASP A 259 0.55 -7.77 -16.64
CA ASP A 259 0.95 -6.51 -17.30
C ASP A 259 0.93 -6.66 -18.83
N SER A 260 1.50 -7.74 -19.35
CA SER A 260 1.50 -8.01 -20.80
C SER A 260 0.09 -8.15 -21.38
N VAL A 261 -0.85 -8.75 -20.63
CA VAL A 261 -2.27 -8.86 -21.04
C VAL A 261 -2.89 -7.48 -21.17
N SER A 262 -2.72 -6.59 -20.15
CA SER A 262 -3.25 -5.24 -20.20
C SER A 262 -2.67 -4.46 -21.38
N ARG A 263 -1.34 -4.48 -21.57
CA ARG A 263 -0.67 -3.80 -22.68
C ARG A 263 -1.10 -4.31 -24.04
N LYS A 264 -1.34 -5.60 -24.18
CA LYS A 264 -1.84 -6.20 -25.43
C LYS A 264 -3.23 -5.66 -25.78
N ILE A 265 -4.12 -5.51 -24.82
CA ILE A 265 -5.46 -4.93 -25.05
C ILE A 265 -5.36 -3.44 -25.41
N LEU A 266 -4.49 -2.69 -24.72
CA LEU A 266 -4.27 -1.27 -25.03
C LEU A 266 -3.69 -1.04 -26.42
N GLY A 267 -2.99 -2.01 -27.00
CA GLY A 267 -2.49 -1.98 -28.37
C GLY A 267 -1.64 -0.75 -28.66
N LYS A 268 -2.05 0.10 -29.60
CA LYS A 268 -1.33 1.34 -29.97
C LYS A 268 -1.19 2.33 -28.81
N TYR A 269 -2.01 2.24 -27.76
CA TYR A 269 -1.95 3.10 -26.58
C TYR A 269 -1.09 2.50 -25.45
N SER A 270 -0.43 1.36 -25.66
CA SER A 270 0.45 0.74 -24.67
C SER A 270 1.61 1.62 -24.23
N ALA A 271 2.10 2.50 -25.13
CA ALA A 271 3.15 3.47 -24.81
C ALA A 271 2.69 4.57 -23.84
N GLN A 272 1.39 4.83 -23.74
CA GLN A 272 0.80 5.77 -22.79
C GLN A 272 0.62 5.17 -21.39
N PHE A 273 0.77 3.85 -21.23
CA PHE A 273 0.78 3.16 -19.95
C PHE A 273 2.21 3.16 -19.37
N ILE A 274 2.55 4.17 -18.59
CA ILE A 274 3.92 4.55 -18.20
C ILE A 274 4.34 4.04 -16.81
N HIS A 275 3.52 3.27 -16.12
CA HIS A 275 3.83 2.68 -14.81
C HIS A 275 3.59 1.16 -14.82
N SER A 276 3.88 0.49 -13.71
CA SER A 276 3.59 -0.93 -13.51
C SER A 276 2.08 -1.20 -13.40
N LEU A 277 1.66 -2.43 -13.68
CA LEU A 277 0.24 -2.79 -13.60
C LEU A 277 -0.32 -2.80 -12.17
N GLY A 278 0.54 -2.89 -11.14
CA GLY A 278 0.09 -2.93 -9.76
C GLY A 278 1.18 -3.27 -8.77
N HIS A 279 0.77 -3.41 -7.51
CA HIS A 279 1.62 -3.67 -6.36
C HIS A 279 0.85 -4.39 -5.25
N GLY A 280 1.57 -4.96 -4.29
CA GLY A 280 0.99 -5.48 -3.05
C GLY A 280 0.47 -4.36 -2.16
N VAL A 281 -0.58 -4.64 -1.40
CA VAL A 281 -1.18 -3.73 -0.43
C VAL A 281 -1.25 -4.43 0.93
N GLY A 282 -0.92 -3.71 1.99
CA GLY A 282 -0.96 -4.25 3.35
C GLY A 282 -0.79 -3.17 4.41
N VAL A 283 0.24 -3.30 5.24
CA VAL A 283 0.61 -2.27 6.23
C VAL A 283 1.16 -1.03 5.54
N GLU A 284 1.84 -1.22 4.41
CA GLU A 284 2.20 -0.15 3.49
C GLU A 284 1.25 -0.13 2.31
N ILE A 285 1.08 1.06 1.73
CA ILE A 285 0.30 1.19 0.49
C ILE A 285 1.00 0.46 -0.65
N HIS A 286 2.31 0.59 -0.77
CA HIS A 286 3.14 -0.13 -1.72
C HIS A 286 4.03 -1.13 -0.97
N GLU A 287 3.70 -2.41 -1.07
CA GLU A 287 4.54 -3.49 -0.55
C GLU A 287 4.69 -4.62 -1.57
N GLN A 288 5.47 -5.63 -1.24
CA GLN A 288 5.58 -6.79 -2.12
C GLN A 288 4.23 -7.55 -2.22
N PRO A 289 3.92 -8.12 -3.39
CA PRO A 289 4.73 -8.21 -4.61
C PRO A 289 4.68 -6.92 -5.45
N ALA A 290 5.82 -6.52 -6.02
CA ALA A 290 5.86 -5.49 -7.04
C ALA A 290 5.62 -6.12 -8.43
N PHE A 291 4.86 -5.45 -9.30
CA PHE A 291 4.57 -5.92 -10.66
C PHE A 291 5.56 -5.33 -11.68
N SER A 292 6.82 -5.20 -11.29
CA SER A 292 7.87 -4.76 -12.21
C SER A 292 8.21 -5.84 -13.23
N VAL A 293 8.73 -5.45 -14.38
CA VAL A 293 9.20 -6.39 -15.42
C VAL A 293 10.32 -7.33 -14.94
N GLU A 294 10.97 -6.99 -13.84
CA GLU A 294 12.01 -7.81 -13.20
C GLU A 294 11.47 -8.72 -12.09
N ALA A 295 10.18 -8.58 -11.73
CA ALA A 295 9.59 -9.34 -10.64
C ALA A 295 9.54 -10.84 -10.97
N LYS A 296 10.25 -11.63 -10.16
CA LYS A 296 10.26 -13.11 -10.26
C LYS A 296 9.12 -13.77 -9.47
N HIS A 297 8.28 -12.96 -8.82
CA HIS A 297 7.20 -13.47 -8.01
C HIS A 297 6.02 -13.97 -8.84
N THR A 298 5.34 -14.97 -8.31
CA THR A 298 4.09 -15.53 -8.88
C THR A 298 2.96 -15.37 -7.88
N ILE A 299 1.73 -15.41 -8.39
CA ILE A 299 0.51 -15.32 -7.58
C ILE A 299 0.40 -16.52 -6.64
N LYS A 300 0.21 -16.27 -5.37
CA LYS A 300 0.00 -17.29 -4.31
C LYS A 300 -1.29 -17.00 -3.54
N HIS A 301 -1.80 -18.01 -2.83
CA HIS A 301 -2.98 -17.84 -1.97
C HIS A 301 -2.77 -16.73 -0.92
N ASN A 302 -3.84 -16.05 -0.57
CA ASN A 302 -3.91 -14.99 0.44
C ASN A 302 -3.02 -13.78 0.13
N GLN A 303 -2.72 -13.53 -1.14
CA GLN A 303 -2.10 -12.28 -1.57
C GLN A 303 -3.16 -11.23 -1.85
N ILE A 304 -2.85 -9.98 -1.49
CA ILE A 304 -3.66 -8.80 -1.81
C ILE A 304 -2.79 -7.84 -2.60
N PHE A 305 -3.29 -7.40 -3.76
CA PHE A 305 -2.57 -6.56 -4.70
C PHE A 305 -3.52 -5.75 -5.58
N THR A 306 -3.01 -4.70 -6.22
CA THR A 306 -3.77 -3.87 -7.16
C THR A 306 -3.67 -4.36 -8.59
N ILE A 307 -4.66 -4.02 -9.41
CA ILE A 307 -4.62 -4.06 -10.88
C ILE A 307 -5.14 -2.71 -11.37
N GLU A 308 -4.23 -1.88 -11.88
CA GLU A 308 -4.42 -0.45 -12.10
C GLU A 308 -3.89 0.04 -13.47
N PRO A 309 -4.29 -0.52 -14.61
CA PRO A 309 -3.83 0.03 -15.86
C PRO A 309 -4.23 1.50 -15.98
N GLY A 310 -3.35 2.31 -16.59
CA GLY A 310 -3.58 3.72 -16.84
C GLY A 310 -3.03 4.15 -18.19
N ILE A 311 -3.68 5.10 -18.85
CA ILE A 311 -3.17 5.74 -20.06
C ILE A 311 -3.17 7.26 -19.88
N TYR A 312 -2.06 7.90 -20.26
CA TYR A 312 -1.85 9.33 -20.02
C TYR A 312 -1.39 10.03 -21.29
N PHE A 313 -2.10 11.10 -21.64
CA PHE A 313 -1.82 11.93 -22.82
C PHE A 313 -1.34 13.31 -22.33
N PRO A 314 -0.03 13.59 -22.32
CA PRO A 314 0.53 14.81 -21.77
C PRO A 314 -0.20 16.07 -22.28
N GLY A 315 -0.58 16.95 -21.35
CA GLY A 315 -1.27 18.21 -21.64
C GLY A 315 -2.75 18.07 -22.04
N LYS A 316 -3.27 16.83 -22.15
CA LYS A 316 -4.67 16.57 -22.49
C LYS A 316 -5.43 15.97 -21.29
N TYR A 317 -5.24 14.69 -21.01
CA TYR A 317 -5.85 13.97 -19.90
C TYR A 317 -5.17 12.63 -19.67
N GLY A 318 -5.45 12.04 -18.55
CA GLY A 318 -5.14 10.63 -18.22
C GLY A 318 -6.30 9.96 -17.52
N ILE A 319 -6.31 8.65 -17.56
CA ILE A 319 -7.30 7.80 -16.89
C ILE A 319 -6.61 6.59 -16.29
N ARG A 320 -6.96 6.22 -15.05
CA ARG A 320 -6.56 5.01 -14.34
C ARG A 320 -7.80 4.38 -13.72
N ILE A 321 -7.96 3.08 -13.92
CA ILE A 321 -9.00 2.29 -13.26
C ILE A 321 -8.31 1.20 -12.46
N GLU A 322 -8.53 1.19 -11.17
CA GLU A 322 -7.84 0.34 -10.23
C GLU A 322 -8.78 -0.39 -9.30
N ASP A 323 -8.46 -1.63 -9.03
CA ASP A 323 -9.04 -2.39 -7.93
C ASP A 323 -7.96 -3.06 -7.09
N THR A 324 -8.18 -3.07 -5.77
CA THR A 324 -7.52 -3.98 -4.84
C THR A 324 -8.21 -5.34 -4.90
N LEU A 325 -7.41 -6.40 -5.10
CA LEU A 325 -7.88 -7.78 -5.22
C LEU A 325 -7.28 -8.67 -4.14
N LEU A 326 -8.07 -9.64 -3.67
CA LEU A 326 -7.61 -10.80 -2.90
C LEU A 326 -7.58 -12.01 -3.83
N PHE A 327 -6.46 -12.74 -3.86
CA PHE A 327 -6.39 -14.05 -4.47
C PHE A 327 -6.44 -15.16 -3.41
N ASN A 328 -7.49 -15.97 -3.44
CA ASN A 328 -7.62 -17.17 -2.62
C ASN A 328 -8.33 -18.28 -3.42
N GLY A 329 -7.58 -18.91 -4.35
CA GLY A 329 -8.10 -19.86 -5.32
C GLY A 329 -8.81 -19.22 -6.52
N LYS A 330 -9.37 -18.02 -6.33
CA LYS A 330 -9.91 -17.15 -7.39
C LYS A 330 -9.67 -15.69 -7.04
N ALA A 331 -9.60 -14.83 -8.06
CA ALA A 331 -9.54 -13.39 -7.85
C ALA A 331 -10.87 -12.87 -7.29
N LYS A 332 -10.81 -12.15 -6.19
CA LYS A 332 -11.94 -11.44 -5.58
C LYS A 332 -11.62 -9.96 -5.51
N ILE A 333 -12.40 -9.13 -6.19
CA ILE A 333 -12.30 -7.68 -6.08
C ILE A 333 -12.80 -7.26 -4.69
N LEU A 334 -12.00 -6.48 -3.96
CA LEU A 334 -12.35 -5.93 -2.66
C LEU A 334 -12.93 -4.50 -2.79
N THR A 335 -12.47 -3.73 -3.78
CA THR A 335 -12.95 -2.37 -4.08
C THR A 335 -14.06 -2.39 -5.11
N THR A 336 -15.26 -2.80 -4.69
CA THR A 336 -16.41 -3.11 -5.57
C THR A 336 -17.19 -1.88 -6.06
N ALA A 337 -16.63 -0.66 -5.97
CA ALA A 337 -17.24 0.54 -6.53
C ALA A 337 -17.46 0.39 -8.06
N ARG A 338 -18.57 0.99 -8.56
CA ARG A 338 -18.91 0.97 -9.97
C ARG A 338 -17.77 1.46 -10.87
N LYS A 339 -17.67 0.89 -12.06
CA LYS A 339 -16.63 1.19 -13.06
C LYS A 339 -17.18 1.64 -14.42
N ASP A 340 -18.46 1.90 -14.52
CA ASP A 340 -19.00 2.62 -15.66
C ASP A 340 -18.61 4.11 -15.54
N LEU A 341 -18.44 4.78 -16.69
CA LEU A 341 -18.08 6.20 -16.68
C LEU A 341 -19.29 7.04 -16.22
N VAL A 342 -19.22 7.46 -14.96
CA VAL A 342 -20.25 8.33 -14.36
C VAL A 342 -20.07 9.75 -14.89
N ILE A 343 -21.11 10.28 -15.52
CA ILE A 343 -21.13 11.66 -16.02
C ILE A 343 -21.78 12.55 -14.96
N LEU A 344 -21.03 13.55 -14.53
CA LEU A 344 -21.48 14.56 -13.57
C LEU A 344 -21.93 15.83 -14.32
N SER A 345 -23.07 16.37 -13.97
CA SER A 345 -23.66 17.55 -14.59
C SER A 345 -23.86 18.69 -13.59
#